data_0fb54134aa4c903dba28624d25298701
#
_entry.id   0fb54134aa4c903dba28624d25298701
#
_cell.length_a   1.000
_cell.length_b   1.000
_cell.length_c   1.000
_cell.angle_alpha   90.00
_cell.angle_beta   90.00
_cell.angle_gamma   90.00
#
_symmetry.space_group_name_H-M   'P 1'
#
loop_
_entity.id
_entity.type
_entity.pdbx_description
1 polymer ?
#
loop_
_entity_poly.entity_id
_entity_poly.type
_entity_poly.pdbx_seq_one_letter_code
_entity_poly.pdbx_strand_id
1 'polypeptide(L)'
;RKLLATRGTIGQTLRLGGEYFEVVGIVQNAGSIGGDIQTPDQEIDAYIPINVARERYGDVFSKNVAGSFTRERVELHQIIVEVTDTDSVELTAAGIEAMLKKFHKKVDYKLSVPLALLRQAEATKRTFNIVLGSIAGISLLVGGIGIMNIMLASVTERTREIGIRRAIGAKKKQIIVQFLIETIVLSTTGGLIGMGLGLLIPFLITLFAGMPTVVNAFSLILSLGISMAVGIVFGIYPAVRASNLDPIEALRHE
;
A
#
# COMPACT_ATOMS: atom_id res chain seq x y z
N ARG A 1 8.99 27.78 13.79
CA ARG A 1 9.00 27.69 15.27
C ARG A 1 10.38 27.53 15.89
N LYS A 2 11.37 26.94 15.21
CA LYS A 2 12.74 26.81 15.74
C LYS A 2 13.57 28.11 15.65
N LEU A 3 13.24 29.02 14.74
CA LEU A 3 13.91 30.30 14.55
C LEU A 3 13.34 31.42 15.43
N LEU A 4 12.10 31.28 15.89
CA LEU A 4 11.38 32.27 16.66
C LEU A 4 10.80 31.64 17.93
N ALA A 5 11.31 32.07 19.09
CA ALA A 5 11.03 31.48 20.40
C ALA A 5 9.65 31.77 21.00
N THR A 6 8.80 32.57 20.36
CA THR A 6 7.56 33.10 20.95
C THR A 6 6.30 32.67 20.21
N ARG A 7 5.18 32.60 20.92
CA ARG A 7 3.85 32.14 20.47
C ARG A 7 3.18 32.96 19.34
N GLY A 8 3.75 34.06 18.91
CA GLY A 8 3.21 34.91 17.84
C GLY A 8 4.26 35.11 16.75
N THR A 9 4.37 34.19 15.81
CA THR A 9 5.41 34.21 14.77
C THR A 9 5.07 35.15 13.61
N ILE A 10 3.79 35.35 13.30
CA ILE A 10 3.32 36.23 12.22
C ILE A 10 3.41 37.70 12.68
N GLY A 11 3.93 38.56 11.81
CA GLY A 11 4.17 39.97 12.10
C GLY A 11 5.50 40.26 12.83
N GLN A 12 6.29 39.23 13.14
CA GLN A 12 7.62 39.42 13.74
C GLN A 12 8.68 39.63 12.65
N THR A 13 9.74 40.36 13.01
CA THR A 13 10.84 40.65 12.10
C THR A 13 11.93 39.60 12.27
N LEU A 14 12.34 38.99 11.17
CA LEU A 14 13.42 38.01 11.10
C LEU A 14 14.59 38.59 10.31
N ARG A 15 15.81 38.45 10.81
CA ARG A 15 17.02 38.85 10.08
C ARG A 15 17.55 37.69 9.25
N LEU A 16 17.60 37.88 7.93
CA LEU A 16 18.12 36.92 6.96
C LEU A 16 19.22 37.56 6.12
N GLY A 17 20.42 37.00 6.12
CA GLY A 17 21.52 37.49 5.29
C GLY A 17 21.92 38.95 5.51
N GLY A 18 21.64 39.52 6.70
CA GLY A 18 21.90 40.91 7.02
C GLY A 18 20.70 41.84 6.88
N GLU A 19 19.65 41.43 6.22
CA GLU A 19 18.41 42.18 5.97
C GLU A 19 17.28 41.74 6.91
N TYR A 20 16.31 42.63 7.14
CA TYR A 20 15.16 42.37 8.01
C TYR A 20 13.91 42.11 7.17
N PHE A 21 13.23 41.01 7.47
CA PHE A 21 11.99 40.58 6.81
C PHE A 21 10.88 40.40 7.84
N GLU A 22 9.68 40.83 7.51
CA GLU A 22 8.50 40.58 8.32
C GLU A 22 7.90 39.22 7.95
N VAL A 23 7.58 38.39 8.94
CA VAL A 23 6.98 37.07 8.75
C VAL A 23 5.49 37.23 8.47
N VAL A 24 5.08 37.01 7.24
CA VAL A 24 3.68 37.11 6.77
C VAL A 24 2.90 35.82 6.91
N GLY A 25 3.60 34.66 7.07
CA GLY A 25 2.94 33.36 7.19
C GLY A 25 3.90 32.25 7.57
N ILE A 26 3.35 31.10 7.89
CA ILE A 26 4.09 29.87 8.21
C ILE A 26 3.65 28.81 7.22
N VAL A 27 4.60 28.22 6.50
CA VAL A 27 4.35 27.08 5.60
C VAL A 27 4.34 25.78 6.41
N GLN A 28 3.38 24.91 6.12
CA GLN A 28 3.34 23.57 6.68
C GLN A 28 4.26 22.66 5.86
N ASN A 29 5.14 21.93 6.54
CA ASN A 29 6.02 20.97 5.90
C ASN A 29 5.19 19.81 5.33
N ALA A 30 5.26 19.57 4.02
CA ALA A 30 4.53 18.53 3.32
C ALA A 30 5.16 17.13 3.45
N GLY A 31 6.25 17.01 4.21
CA GLY A 31 6.99 15.75 4.38
C GLY A 31 8.14 15.59 3.38
N SER A 32 9.24 15.05 3.89
CA SER A 32 10.46 14.79 3.11
C SER A 32 10.24 13.64 2.12
N ILE A 33 10.33 13.96 0.84
CA ILE A 33 10.55 12.91 -0.18
C ILE A 33 12.04 12.57 -0.12
N GLY A 34 12.33 11.37 0.42
CA GLY A 34 13.69 10.93 0.70
C GLY A 34 14.61 10.91 -0.52
N GLY A 35 15.85 11.26 -0.31
CA GLY A 35 16.95 11.21 -1.26
C GLY A 35 17.83 12.45 -1.18
N ASP A 36 18.90 12.44 -1.98
CA ASP A 36 19.87 13.53 -2.18
C ASP A 36 19.23 14.81 -2.80
N ILE A 37 17.93 14.78 -3.02
CA ILE A 37 17.11 15.93 -3.35
C ILE A 37 16.86 16.64 -2.04
N GLN A 38 17.62 17.68 -1.77
CA GLN A 38 17.28 18.67 -0.75
C GLN A 38 15.98 19.34 -1.19
N THR A 39 14.86 18.77 -0.74
CA THR A 39 13.61 19.51 -0.78
C THR A 39 13.72 20.61 0.28
N PRO A 40 13.23 21.82 -0.02
CA PRO A 40 13.27 22.95 0.92
C PRO A 40 12.77 22.64 2.33
N ASP A 41 12.04 21.54 2.51
CA ASP A 41 11.36 21.18 3.76
C ASP A 41 12.20 20.39 4.79
N GLN A 42 13.44 20.00 4.46
CA GLN A 42 14.28 19.21 5.39
C GLN A 42 15.02 20.08 6.43
N GLU A 43 15.23 21.35 6.13
CA GLU A 43 15.90 22.30 7.02
C GLU A 43 14.93 23.41 7.47
N ILE A 44 15.42 24.33 8.27
CA ILE A 44 14.66 25.51 8.67
C ILE A 44 14.75 26.53 7.54
N ASP A 45 13.77 26.52 6.63
CA ASP A 45 13.73 27.37 5.47
C ASP A 45 12.91 28.64 5.71
N ALA A 46 13.37 29.71 5.09
CA ALA A 46 12.63 30.96 5.01
C ALA A 46 12.37 31.28 3.53
N TYR A 47 11.11 31.41 3.16
CA TYR A 47 10.68 31.70 1.81
C TYR A 47 10.47 33.19 1.63
N ILE A 48 11.12 33.77 0.63
CA ILE A 48 10.97 35.18 0.26
C ILE A 48 10.49 35.29 -1.18
N PRO A 49 9.75 36.38 -1.54
CA PRO A 49 9.34 36.57 -2.92
C PRO A 49 10.55 36.65 -3.86
N ILE A 50 10.48 35.99 -5.01
CA ILE A 50 11.61 35.89 -5.94
C ILE A 50 12.10 37.24 -6.45
N ASN A 51 11.20 38.21 -6.61
CA ASN A 51 11.57 39.56 -7.03
C ASN A 51 12.42 40.26 -5.97
N VAL A 52 12.08 40.09 -4.70
CA VAL A 52 12.85 40.62 -3.57
C VAL A 52 14.20 39.92 -3.45
N ALA A 53 14.22 38.58 -3.68
CA ALA A 53 15.45 37.82 -3.69
C ALA A 53 16.42 38.33 -4.77
N ARG A 54 15.92 38.56 -5.99
CA ARG A 54 16.73 39.10 -7.10
C ARG A 54 17.23 40.51 -6.86
N GLU A 55 16.38 41.34 -6.31
CA GLU A 55 16.73 42.73 -6.01
C GLU A 55 17.81 42.84 -4.91
N ARG A 56 17.70 42.01 -3.87
CA ARG A 56 18.58 42.09 -2.68
C ARG A 56 19.85 41.24 -2.81
N TYR A 57 19.77 40.07 -3.41
CA TYR A 57 20.88 39.11 -3.50
C TYR A 57 21.46 39.00 -4.91
N GLY A 58 20.74 39.49 -5.92
CA GLY A 58 21.18 39.44 -7.33
C GLY A 58 21.12 38.03 -7.92
N ASP A 59 21.33 37.94 -9.24
CA ASP A 59 21.38 36.67 -10.01
C ASP A 59 22.82 36.26 -10.33
N VAL A 60 23.82 37.04 -9.90
CA VAL A 60 25.22 36.83 -10.29
C VAL A 60 26.04 36.42 -9.08
N PHE A 61 26.51 35.19 -9.14
CA PHE A 61 27.41 34.64 -8.13
C PHE A 61 28.84 34.70 -8.59
N SER A 62 29.71 35.27 -7.77
CA SER A 62 31.16 35.30 -8.04
C SER A 62 31.85 34.31 -7.08
N LYS A 63 32.53 33.33 -7.66
CA LYS A 63 33.33 32.35 -6.92
C LYS A 63 34.81 32.54 -7.25
N ASN A 64 35.59 32.78 -6.22
CA ASN A 64 37.04 32.86 -6.33
C ASN A 64 37.65 31.59 -5.74
N VAL A 65 38.21 30.72 -6.58
CA VAL A 65 38.83 29.47 -6.17
C VAL A 65 40.24 29.43 -6.74
N ALA A 66 41.24 29.42 -5.86
CA ALA A 66 42.65 29.24 -6.18
C ALA A 66 43.16 30.12 -7.35
N GLY A 67 42.80 31.43 -7.35
CA GLY A 67 43.27 32.38 -8.39
C GLY A 67 42.41 32.41 -9.66
N SER A 68 41.39 31.59 -9.77
CA SER A 68 40.40 31.65 -10.84
C SER A 68 39.14 32.35 -10.38
N PHE A 69 38.79 33.43 -11.10
CA PHE A 69 37.56 34.20 -10.84
C PHE A 69 36.48 33.73 -11.83
N THR A 70 35.48 33.02 -11.29
CA THR A 70 34.33 32.57 -12.07
C THR A 70 33.11 33.41 -11.68
N ARG A 71 32.44 33.97 -12.67
CA ARG A 71 31.21 34.73 -12.53
C ARG A 71 30.09 33.96 -13.22
N GLU A 72 29.15 33.48 -12.45
CA GLU A 72 28.01 32.70 -12.93
C GLU A 72 26.73 33.47 -12.72
N ARG A 73 25.89 33.55 -13.74
CA ARG A 73 24.52 34.04 -13.63
C ARG A 73 23.60 32.84 -13.49
N VAL A 74 22.98 32.69 -12.30
CA VAL A 74 22.09 31.59 -12.01
C VAL A 74 20.67 32.15 -11.87
N GLU A 75 19.81 31.85 -12.84
CA GLU A 75 18.40 32.28 -12.82
C GLU A 75 17.56 31.38 -11.92
N LEU A 76 17.84 30.08 -11.91
CA LEU A 76 17.18 29.06 -11.10
C LEU A 76 18.23 28.12 -10.49
N HIS A 77 18.20 27.93 -9.18
CA HIS A 77 19.13 27.03 -8.49
C HIS A 77 18.69 25.57 -8.55
N GLN A 78 17.38 25.35 -8.55
CA GLN A 78 16.80 24.01 -8.55
C GLN A 78 15.44 24.02 -9.25
N ILE A 79 15.19 22.99 -10.03
CA ILE A 79 13.88 22.68 -10.62
C ILE A 79 13.49 21.29 -10.13
N ILE A 80 12.32 21.19 -9.49
CA ILE A 80 11.75 19.92 -9.06
C ILE A 80 10.64 19.57 -10.03
N VAL A 81 10.72 18.38 -10.62
CA VAL A 81 9.72 17.84 -11.53
C VAL A 81 9.04 16.67 -10.87
N GLU A 82 7.74 16.78 -10.69
CA GLU A 82 6.89 15.69 -10.18
C GLU A 82 6.35 14.87 -11.35
N VAL A 83 6.42 13.55 -11.24
CA VAL A 83 5.93 12.60 -12.23
C VAL A 83 4.81 11.77 -11.61
N THR A 84 3.73 11.54 -12.36
CA THR A 84 2.52 10.87 -11.86
C THR A 84 2.78 9.41 -11.48
N ASP A 85 3.62 8.69 -12.27
CA ASP A 85 3.91 7.29 -12.08
C ASP A 85 5.40 7.04 -11.92
N THR A 86 5.78 6.15 -11.00
CA THR A 86 7.16 5.75 -10.74
C THR A 86 7.82 5.15 -11.99
N ASP A 87 7.08 4.39 -12.78
CA ASP A 87 7.57 3.75 -14.02
C ASP A 87 7.96 4.78 -15.09
N SER A 88 7.35 5.96 -15.07
CA SER A 88 7.60 7.05 -16.01
C SER A 88 8.79 7.93 -15.64
N VAL A 89 9.36 7.76 -14.44
CA VAL A 89 10.46 8.62 -13.92
C VAL A 89 11.71 8.52 -14.78
N GLU A 90 12.13 7.33 -15.18
CA GLU A 90 13.32 7.13 -16.03
C GLU A 90 13.14 7.77 -17.41
N LEU A 91 11.99 7.57 -18.02
CA LEU A 91 11.67 8.13 -19.33
C LEU A 91 11.62 9.66 -19.29
N THR A 92 10.98 10.20 -18.26
CA THR A 92 10.89 11.65 -18.04
C THR A 92 12.27 12.25 -17.78
N ALA A 93 13.10 11.60 -16.95
CA ALA A 93 14.47 12.04 -16.69
C ALA A 93 15.33 12.06 -17.96
N ALA A 94 15.25 11.01 -18.78
CA ALA A 94 15.93 10.96 -20.07
C ALA A 94 15.47 12.06 -21.02
N GLY A 95 14.16 12.34 -21.05
CA GLY A 95 13.60 13.44 -21.84
C GLY A 95 14.10 14.82 -21.39
N ILE A 96 14.13 15.06 -20.07
CA ILE A 96 14.66 16.30 -19.48
C ILE A 96 16.15 16.44 -19.80
N GLU A 97 16.94 15.37 -19.65
CA GLU A 97 18.36 15.39 -19.96
C GLU A 97 18.62 15.72 -21.44
N ALA A 98 17.87 15.11 -22.35
CA ALA A 98 17.96 15.38 -23.78
C ALA A 98 17.61 16.84 -24.09
N MET A 99 16.58 17.40 -23.45
CA MET A 99 16.17 18.78 -23.59
C MET A 99 17.27 19.74 -23.08
N LEU A 100 17.79 19.49 -21.87
CA LEU A 100 18.85 20.30 -21.30
C LEU A 100 20.10 20.27 -22.15
N LYS A 101 20.56 19.10 -22.65
CA LYS A 101 21.68 18.98 -23.58
C LYS A 101 21.49 19.77 -24.88
N LYS A 102 20.27 19.91 -25.35
CA LYS A 102 19.97 20.67 -26.59
C LYS A 102 20.07 22.17 -26.37
N PHE A 103 19.66 22.67 -25.22
CA PHE A 103 19.57 24.12 -24.94
C PHE A 103 20.80 24.66 -24.19
N HIS A 104 21.54 23.83 -23.44
CA HIS A 104 22.75 24.21 -22.72
C HIS A 104 24.00 23.88 -23.53
N LYS A 105 24.80 24.89 -23.82
CA LYS A 105 26.10 24.73 -24.53
C LYS A 105 27.20 24.09 -23.67
N LYS A 106 27.04 24.20 -22.34
CA LYS A 106 27.93 23.60 -21.33
C LYS A 106 27.08 22.79 -20.37
N VAL A 107 27.67 21.76 -19.78
CA VAL A 107 27.01 20.98 -18.69
C VAL A 107 27.14 21.78 -17.40
N ASP A 108 26.17 22.63 -17.16
CA ASP A 108 26.03 23.51 -15.97
C ASP A 108 24.88 23.08 -15.05
N TYR A 109 24.37 21.91 -15.27
CA TYR A 109 23.28 21.31 -14.49
C TYR A 109 23.66 19.91 -13.97
N LYS A 110 23.02 19.52 -12.87
CA LYS A 110 23.07 18.16 -12.33
C LYS A 110 21.65 17.62 -12.25
N LEU A 111 21.38 16.56 -13.01
CA LEU A 111 20.12 15.81 -12.89
C LEU A 111 20.27 14.79 -11.77
N SER A 112 19.41 14.86 -10.77
CA SER A 112 19.36 13.90 -9.67
C SER A 112 18.01 13.18 -9.71
N VAL A 113 18.06 11.87 -9.92
CA VAL A 113 16.87 11.01 -9.90
C VAL A 113 17.02 10.01 -8.77
N PRO A 114 16.14 10.01 -7.75
CA PRO A 114 16.27 9.13 -6.58
C PRO A 114 15.81 7.69 -6.89
N LEU A 115 16.30 7.15 -8.02
CA LEU A 115 15.91 5.84 -8.55
C LEU A 115 16.23 4.69 -7.59
N ALA A 116 17.37 4.78 -6.89
CA ALA A 116 17.76 3.77 -5.91
C ALA A 116 16.74 3.68 -4.76
N LEU A 117 16.25 4.82 -4.27
CA LEU A 117 15.24 4.88 -3.22
C LEU A 117 13.88 4.37 -3.70
N LEU A 118 13.49 4.73 -4.93
CA LEU A 118 12.25 4.25 -5.54
C LEU A 118 12.29 2.73 -5.70
N ARG A 119 13.36 2.18 -6.26
CA ARG A 119 13.55 0.73 -6.41
C ARG A 119 13.60 0.00 -5.05
N GLN A 120 14.22 0.61 -4.05
CA GLN A 120 14.23 0.06 -2.69
C GLN A 120 12.83 0.06 -2.07
N ALA A 121 12.06 1.13 -2.26
CA ALA A 121 10.68 1.21 -1.80
C ALA A 121 9.79 0.16 -2.47
N GLU A 122 9.93 -0.04 -3.79
CA GLU A 122 9.22 -1.07 -4.54
C GLU A 122 9.63 -2.49 -4.12
N ALA A 123 10.92 -2.75 -3.94
CA ALA A 123 11.41 -4.03 -3.44
C ALA A 123 10.88 -4.33 -2.04
N THR A 124 10.86 -3.32 -1.17
CA THR A 124 10.29 -3.42 0.18
C THR A 124 8.79 -3.73 0.11
N LYS A 125 8.02 -2.98 -0.69
CA LYS A 125 6.59 -3.22 -0.91
C LYS A 125 6.32 -4.64 -1.43
N ARG A 126 7.12 -5.11 -2.40
CA ARG A 126 7.02 -6.47 -2.92
C ARG A 126 7.29 -7.52 -1.84
N THR A 127 8.31 -7.32 -1.03
CA THR A 127 8.64 -8.22 0.08
C THR A 127 7.51 -8.28 1.09
N PHE A 128 6.95 -7.12 1.49
CA PHE A 128 5.78 -7.08 2.37
C PHE A 128 4.58 -7.82 1.78
N ASN A 129 4.27 -7.61 0.50
CA ASN A 129 3.16 -8.30 -0.16
C ASN A 129 3.35 -9.82 -0.17
N ILE A 130 4.57 -10.32 -0.40
CA ILE A 130 4.88 -11.76 -0.37
C ILE A 130 4.72 -12.31 1.05
N VAL A 131 5.29 -11.62 2.05
CA VAL A 131 5.21 -12.06 3.46
C VAL A 131 3.76 -12.06 3.95
N LEU A 132 3.03 -10.97 3.74
CA LEU A 132 1.62 -10.88 4.15
C LEU A 132 0.76 -11.90 3.40
N GLY A 133 0.99 -12.08 2.09
CA GLY A 133 0.32 -13.08 1.29
C GLY A 133 0.59 -14.51 1.76
N SER A 134 1.83 -14.80 2.17
CA SER A 134 2.21 -16.10 2.74
C SER A 134 1.51 -16.36 4.08
N ILE A 135 1.48 -15.37 4.97
CA ILE A 135 0.76 -15.47 6.26
C ILE A 135 -0.74 -15.70 6.02
N ALA A 136 -1.33 -14.94 5.10
CA ALA A 136 -2.75 -15.12 4.73
C ALA A 136 -2.99 -16.51 4.14
N GLY A 137 -2.11 -17.01 3.27
CA GLY A 137 -2.19 -18.35 2.69
C GLY A 137 -2.14 -19.46 3.75
N ILE A 138 -1.21 -19.36 4.72
CA ILE A 138 -1.13 -20.30 5.84
C ILE A 138 -2.40 -20.24 6.68
N SER A 139 -2.91 -19.04 6.98
CA SER A 139 -4.14 -18.85 7.75
C SER A 139 -5.35 -19.47 7.04
N LEU A 140 -5.43 -19.34 5.71
CA LEU A 140 -6.47 -20.00 4.89
C LEU A 140 -6.37 -21.52 4.91
N LEU A 141 -5.14 -22.07 4.86
CA LEU A 141 -4.93 -23.53 4.99
C LEU A 141 -5.40 -24.03 6.35
N VAL A 142 -5.01 -23.38 7.43
CA VAL A 142 -5.43 -23.75 8.80
C VAL A 142 -6.94 -23.65 8.94
N GLY A 143 -7.55 -22.55 8.45
CA GLY A 143 -9.01 -22.37 8.44
C GLY A 143 -9.73 -23.43 7.59
N GLY A 144 -9.18 -23.79 6.44
CA GLY A 144 -9.70 -24.85 5.58
C GLY A 144 -9.66 -26.23 6.23
N ILE A 145 -8.56 -26.56 6.93
CA ILE A 145 -8.46 -27.79 7.74
C ILE A 145 -9.51 -27.77 8.86
N GLY A 146 -9.76 -26.59 9.47
CA GLY A 146 -10.82 -26.40 10.44
C GLY A 146 -12.21 -26.75 9.88
N ILE A 147 -12.53 -26.23 8.67
CA ILE A 147 -13.78 -26.55 7.97
C ILE A 147 -13.88 -28.06 7.71
N MET A 148 -12.80 -28.67 7.20
CA MET A 148 -12.76 -30.10 6.94
C MET A 148 -13.04 -30.94 8.19
N ASN A 149 -12.42 -30.57 9.33
CA ASN A 149 -12.61 -31.29 10.59
C ASN A 149 -14.04 -31.16 11.13
N ILE A 150 -14.62 -29.96 11.08
CA ILE A 150 -16.01 -29.71 11.47
C ILE A 150 -16.97 -30.54 10.61
N MET A 151 -16.72 -30.56 9.30
CA MET A 151 -17.55 -31.32 8.38
C MET A 151 -17.42 -32.84 8.56
N LEU A 152 -16.21 -33.34 8.87
CA LEU A 152 -16.02 -34.75 9.21
C LEU A 152 -16.76 -35.14 10.50
N ALA A 153 -16.74 -34.28 11.52
CA ALA A 153 -17.52 -34.47 12.75
C ALA A 153 -19.01 -34.48 12.42
N SER A 154 -19.50 -33.51 11.65
CA SER A 154 -20.91 -33.46 11.21
C SER A 154 -21.33 -34.71 10.40
N VAL A 155 -20.47 -35.22 9.54
CA VAL A 155 -20.73 -36.49 8.80
C VAL A 155 -20.85 -37.67 9.78
N THR A 156 -19.97 -37.76 10.79
CA THR A 156 -20.04 -38.86 11.79
C THR A 156 -21.28 -38.76 12.65
N GLU A 157 -21.66 -37.56 13.09
CA GLU A 157 -22.90 -37.35 13.87
C GLU A 157 -24.17 -37.69 13.07
N ARG A 158 -24.17 -37.41 11.76
CA ARG A 158 -25.32 -37.65 10.87
C ARG A 158 -25.21 -38.98 10.06
N THR A 159 -24.31 -39.87 10.45
CA THR A 159 -24.07 -41.14 9.73
C THR A 159 -25.35 -41.94 9.50
N ARG A 160 -26.21 -42.06 10.53
CA ARG A 160 -27.49 -42.81 10.45
C ARG A 160 -28.47 -42.12 9.48
N GLU A 161 -28.56 -40.81 9.49
CA GLU A 161 -29.42 -40.04 8.58
C GLU A 161 -28.99 -40.22 7.12
N ILE A 162 -27.68 -40.14 6.86
CA ILE A 162 -27.07 -40.35 5.52
C ILE A 162 -27.36 -41.81 5.06
N GLY A 163 -27.20 -42.77 5.97
CA GLY A 163 -27.52 -44.19 5.71
C GLY A 163 -28.97 -44.40 5.29
N ILE A 164 -29.93 -43.82 6.02
CA ILE A 164 -31.37 -43.88 5.69
C ILE A 164 -31.61 -43.29 4.30
N ARG A 165 -31.10 -42.08 4.00
CA ARG A 165 -31.25 -41.47 2.65
C ARG A 165 -30.70 -42.34 1.55
N ARG A 166 -29.54 -42.97 1.79
CA ARG A 166 -28.90 -43.87 0.83
C ARG A 166 -29.72 -45.18 0.64
N ALA A 167 -30.30 -45.72 1.73
CA ALA A 167 -31.15 -46.93 1.67
C ALA A 167 -32.44 -46.69 0.89
N ILE A 168 -33.02 -45.48 0.98
CA ILE A 168 -34.24 -45.09 0.24
C ILE A 168 -33.90 -44.75 -1.25
N GLY A 169 -32.63 -44.78 -1.66
CA GLY A 169 -32.22 -44.62 -3.07
C GLY A 169 -31.56 -43.29 -3.44
N ALA A 170 -31.13 -42.46 -2.46
CA ALA A 170 -30.37 -41.26 -2.76
C ALA A 170 -29.05 -41.59 -3.48
N LYS A 171 -28.79 -40.88 -4.59
CA LYS A 171 -27.55 -41.05 -5.36
C LYS A 171 -26.38 -40.43 -4.62
N LYS A 172 -25.18 -41.00 -4.73
CA LYS A 172 -23.94 -40.46 -4.16
C LYS A 172 -23.75 -38.97 -4.48
N LYS A 173 -24.01 -38.57 -5.74
CA LYS A 173 -23.90 -37.19 -6.20
C LYS A 173 -24.79 -36.23 -5.39
N GLN A 174 -25.98 -36.65 -4.98
CA GLN A 174 -26.90 -35.82 -4.21
C GLN A 174 -26.35 -35.54 -2.80
N ILE A 175 -25.75 -36.57 -2.17
CA ILE A 175 -25.08 -36.40 -0.87
C ILE A 175 -23.88 -35.49 -0.99
N ILE A 176 -23.02 -35.68 -2.03
CA ILE A 176 -21.87 -34.79 -2.24
C ILE A 176 -22.30 -33.33 -2.41
N VAL A 177 -23.27 -33.07 -3.28
CA VAL A 177 -23.77 -31.72 -3.53
C VAL A 177 -24.35 -31.08 -2.27
N GLN A 178 -25.08 -31.84 -1.48
CA GLN A 178 -25.64 -31.35 -0.20
C GLN A 178 -24.54 -30.86 0.75
N PHE A 179 -23.52 -31.68 0.99
CA PHE A 179 -22.41 -31.31 1.88
C PHE A 179 -21.54 -30.19 1.30
N LEU A 180 -21.37 -30.14 -0.04
CA LEU A 180 -20.66 -29.04 -0.70
C LEU A 180 -21.42 -27.70 -0.55
N ILE A 181 -22.75 -27.71 -0.69
CA ILE A 181 -23.55 -26.50 -0.47
C ILE A 181 -23.40 -26.05 0.98
N GLU A 182 -23.42 -26.97 1.94
CA GLU A 182 -23.25 -26.65 3.38
C GLU A 182 -21.89 -25.99 3.64
N THR A 183 -20.79 -26.53 3.05
CA THR A 183 -19.46 -25.91 3.18
C THR A 183 -19.34 -24.57 2.47
N ILE A 184 -19.97 -24.40 1.29
CA ILE A 184 -20.00 -23.14 0.58
C ILE A 184 -20.74 -22.06 1.39
N VAL A 185 -21.88 -22.41 1.97
CA VAL A 185 -22.64 -21.48 2.83
C VAL A 185 -21.80 -21.09 4.05
N LEU A 186 -21.17 -22.06 4.71
CA LEU A 186 -20.32 -21.82 5.87
C LEU A 186 -19.13 -20.90 5.53
N SER A 187 -18.41 -21.21 4.44
CA SER A 187 -17.26 -20.41 4.01
C SER A 187 -17.66 -19.03 3.51
N THR A 188 -18.80 -18.92 2.84
CA THR A 188 -19.31 -17.62 2.36
C THR A 188 -19.74 -16.72 3.52
N THR A 189 -20.43 -17.26 4.52
CA THR A 189 -20.81 -16.49 5.72
C THR A 189 -19.58 -16.03 6.49
N GLY A 190 -18.58 -16.90 6.69
CA GLY A 190 -17.29 -16.53 7.26
C GLY A 190 -16.56 -15.48 6.43
N GLY A 191 -16.56 -15.62 5.10
CA GLY A 191 -15.99 -14.67 4.18
C GLY A 191 -16.65 -13.29 4.22
N LEU A 192 -17.97 -13.23 4.35
CA LEU A 192 -18.71 -11.96 4.52
C LEU A 192 -18.37 -11.26 5.84
N ILE A 193 -18.27 -12.03 6.94
CA ILE A 193 -17.85 -11.50 8.24
C ILE A 193 -16.41 -10.97 8.14
N GLY A 194 -15.50 -11.75 7.54
CA GLY A 194 -14.11 -11.35 7.31
C GLY A 194 -14.00 -10.08 6.44
N MET A 195 -14.84 -9.97 5.40
CA MET A 195 -14.93 -8.77 4.55
C MET A 195 -15.41 -7.56 5.37
N GLY A 196 -16.41 -7.74 6.22
CA GLY A 196 -16.91 -6.69 7.12
C GLY A 196 -15.81 -6.17 8.04
N LEU A 197 -15.03 -7.06 8.66
CA LEU A 197 -13.86 -6.70 9.47
C LEU A 197 -12.76 -6.05 8.64
N GLY A 198 -12.50 -6.56 7.43
CA GLY A 198 -11.53 -6.01 6.48
C GLY A 198 -11.86 -4.60 5.98
N LEU A 199 -13.13 -4.19 6.03
CA LEU A 199 -13.57 -2.82 5.76
C LEU A 199 -13.55 -1.95 7.02
N LEU A 200 -13.98 -2.51 8.15
CA LEU A 200 -14.10 -1.79 9.42
C LEU A 200 -12.74 -1.36 9.97
N ILE A 201 -11.75 -2.26 9.95
CA ILE A 201 -10.43 -1.99 10.54
C ILE A 201 -9.71 -0.83 9.83
N PRO A 202 -9.58 -0.79 8.48
CA PRO A 202 -9.00 0.37 7.79
C PRO A 202 -9.78 1.66 8.03
N PHE A 203 -11.11 1.60 8.07
CA PHE A 203 -11.94 2.76 8.39
C PHE A 203 -11.62 3.34 9.78
N LEU A 204 -11.49 2.48 10.79
CA LEU A 204 -11.10 2.90 12.14
C LEU A 204 -9.68 3.47 12.17
N ILE A 205 -8.73 2.88 11.44
CA ILE A 205 -7.36 3.40 11.33
C ILE A 205 -7.36 4.80 10.71
N THR A 206 -8.13 5.01 9.65
CA THR A 206 -8.26 6.35 9.04
C THR A 206 -8.85 7.35 10.02
N LEU A 207 -9.87 6.95 10.79
CA LEU A 207 -10.56 7.83 11.75
C LEU A 207 -9.68 8.20 12.95
N PHE A 208 -8.96 7.24 13.55
CA PHE A 208 -8.19 7.44 14.78
C PHE A 208 -6.73 7.80 14.55
N ALA A 209 -6.09 7.23 13.53
CA ALA A 209 -4.67 7.46 13.24
C ALA A 209 -4.44 8.52 12.16
N GLY A 210 -5.49 9.00 11.45
CA GLY A 210 -5.36 9.97 10.38
C GLY A 210 -4.63 9.45 9.15
N MET A 211 -4.40 8.14 9.04
CA MET A 211 -3.72 7.52 7.90
C MET A 211 -4.74 7.24 6.79
N PRO A 212 -4.57 7.80 5.57
CA PRO A 212 -5.48 7.53 4.48
C PRO A 212 -5.36 6.06 4.05
N THR A 213 -6.47 5.32 4.11
CA THR A 213 -6.54 3.94 3.64
C THR A 213 -7.43 3.86 2.41
N VAL A 214 -6.99 3.10 1.39
CA VAL A 214 -7.74 2.90 0.16
C VAL A 214 -8.16 1.44 0.06
N VAL A 215 -9.47 1.22 -0.05
CA VAL A 215 -10.03 -0.11 -0.25
C VAL A 215 -10.42 -0.27 -1.72
N ASN A 216 -9.89 -1.29 -2.37
CA ASN A 216 -10.21 -1.61 -3.76
C ASN A 216 -11.37 -2.62 -3.83
N ALA A 217 -12.41 -2.32 -4.63
CA ALA A 217 -13.54 -3.22 -4.85
C ALA A 217 -13.11 -4.59 -5.41
N PHE A 218 -12.08 -4.63 -6.25
CA PHE A 218 -11.53 -5.88 -6.77
C PHE A 218 -11.03 -6.80 -5.65
N SER A 219 -10.36 -6.25 -4.63
CA SER A 219 -9.87 -7.02 -3.49
C SER A 219 -11.01 -7.65 -2.68
N LEU A 220 -12.16 -6.99 -2.58
CA LEU A 220 -13.34 -7.52 -1.89
C LEU A 220 -13.94 -8.72 -2.65
N ILE A 221 -14.10 -8.60 -3.96
CA ILE A 221 -14.60 -9.71 -4.80
C ILE A 221 -13.64 -10.88 -4.78
N LEU A 222 -12.33 -10.60 -4.88
CA LEU A 222 -11.29 -11.63 -4.85
C LEU A 222 -11.27 -12.37 -3.51
N SER A 223 -11.37 -11.66 -2.38
CA SER A 223 -11.37 -12.28 -1.04
C SER A 223 -12.56 -13.20 -0.84
N LEU A 224 -13.76 -12.79 -1.29
CA LEU A 224 -14.96 -13.65 -1.23
C LEU A 224 -14.80 -14.89 -2.13
N GLY A 225 -14.29 -14.70 -3.35
CA GLY A 225 -14.01 -15.80 -4.28
C GLY A 225 -13.02 -16.82 -3.72
N ILE A 226 -11.94 -16.36 -3.08
CA ILE A 226 -10.96 -17.24 -2.41
C ILE A 226 -11.61 -17.97 -1.24
N SER A 227 -12.43 -17.31 -0.42
CA SER A 227 -13.14 -17.94 0.70
C SER A 227 -14.05 -19.06 0.23
N MET A 228 -14.83 -18.86 -0.84
CA MET A 228 -15.66 -19.88 -1.46
C MET A 228 -14.82 -21.05 -2.02
N ALA A 229 -13.72 -20.74 -2.70
CA ALA A 229 -12.82 -21.76 -3.24
C ALA A 229 -12.22 -22.65 -2.14
N VAL A 230 -11.82 -22.05 -1.02
CA VAL A 230 -11.35 -22.80 0.17
C VAL A 230 -12.44 -23.71 0.71
N GLY A 231 -13.67 -23.21 0.83
CA GLY A 231 -14.82 -24.04 1.25
C GLY A 231 -15.04 -25.24 0.34
N ILE A 232 -14.95 -25.06 -0.98
CA ILE A 232 -15.10 -26.15 -1.94
C ILE A 232 -13.95 -27.16 -1.81
N VAL A 233 -12.69 -26.69 -1.82
CA VAL A 233 -11.51 -27.56 -1.79
C VAL A 233 -11.49 -28.44 -0.54
N PHE A 234 -11.70 -27.83 0.64
CA PHE A 234 -11.69 -28.55 1.92
C PHE A 234 -13.00 -29.28 2.22
N GLY A 235 -14.11 -28.92 1.56
CA GLY A 235 -15.40 -29.60 1.67
C GLY A 235 -15.54 -30.85 0.81
N ILE A 236 -14.75 -30.99 -0.29
CA ILE A 236 -14.83 -32.15 -1.18
C ILE A 236 -14.55 -33.45 -0.45
N TYR A 237 -13.49 -33.51 0.35
CA TYR A 237 -13.09 -34.73 1.05
C TYR A 237 -14.17 -35.26 2.00
N PRO A 238 -14.70 -34.47 2.96
CA PRO A 238 -15.79 -34.95 3.82
C PRO A 238 -17.07 -35.28 3.05
N ALA A 239 -17.41 -34.54 1.99
CA ALA A 239 -18.58 -34.80 1.17
C ALA A 239 -18.48 -36.16 0.45
N VAL A 240 -17.30 -36.49 -0.12
CA VAL A 240 -17.05 -37.80 -0.75
C VAL A 240 -17.09 -38.90 0.29
N ARG A 241 -16.51 -38.70 1.47
CA ARG A 241 -16.55 -39.67 2.57
C ARG A 241 -17.98 -39.98 2.99
N ALA A 242 -18.81 -38.94 3.17
CA ALA A 242 -20.23 -39.06 3.47
C ALA A 242 -20.99 -39.90 2.41
N SER A 243 -20.70 -39.65 1.12
CA SER A 243 -21.36 -40.34 0.02
C SER A 243 -20.99 -41.82 -0.11
N ASN A 244 -19.85 -42.24 0.45
CA ASN A 244 -19.34 -43.62 0.39
C ASN A 244 -19.69 -44.46 1.63
N LEU A 245 -20.43 -43.89 2.60
CA LEU A 245 -20.92 -44.68 3.74
C LEU A 245 -21.80 -45.82 3.28
N ASP A 246 -21.56 -47.04 3.83
CA ASP A 246 -22.41 -48.18 3.60
C ASP A 246 -23.72 -48.02 4.38
N PRO A 247 -24.89 -48.07 3.71
CA PRO A 247 -26.17 -47.96 4.37
C PRO A 247 -26.39 -48.99 5.49
N ILE A 248 -25.85 -50.21 5.34
CA ILE A 248 -26.03 -51.30 6.30
C ILE A 248 -25.23 -51.01 7.57
N GLU A 249 -23.96 -50.61 7.42
CA GLU A 249 -23.12 -50.23 8.55
C GLU A 249 -23.64 -48.94 9.26
N ALA A 250 -24.09 -47.95 8.46
CA ALA A 250 -24.63 -46.70 8.98
C ALA A 250 -25.91 -46.89 9.84
N LEU A 251 -26.71 -47.90 9.55
CA LEU A 251 -27.92 -48.22 10.32
C LEU A 251 -27.62 -49.10 11.55
N ARG A 252 -26.45 -49.74 11.59
CA ARG A 252 -26.02 -50.61 12.72
C ARG A 252 -25.25 -49.83 13.79
N HIS A 253 -24.81 -48.63 13.48
CA HIS A 253 -24.14 -47.74 14.43
C HIS A 253 -25.18 -47.16 15.41
N GLU A 254 -25.11 -47.56 16.69
CA GLU A 254 -25.74 -46.90 17.80
C GLU A 254 -24.90 -45.71 18.31
#